data_17056ac95a011e1ca50508b2cfee465b
#
_entry.id   17056ac95a011e1ca50508b2cfee465b
#
_cell.length_a   1.000
_cell.length_b   1.000
_cell.length_c   1.000
_cell.angle_alpha   90.00
_cell.angle_beta   90.00
_cell.angle_gamma   90.00
#
_symmetry.space_group_name_H-M   'P 1'
#
loop_
_entity.id
_entity.type
_entity.pdbx_description
1 polymer ?
#
loop_
_entity_poly.entity_id
_entity_poly.type
_entity_poly.pdbx_seq_one_letter_code
_entity_poly.pdbx_strand_id
1 'polypeptide(L)'
;MKKTVKNLLLIEDDTRLREVLHQELEERDFVVQSFAELPNLDRVNPPDGILLDLRVGNDNGLDFIKLLTAKFPGARVVMMSGFGSVASAVKSMQLGAENFLAKPVTPDMIVRAFTEEQVSEAPKDESEISLARMEREYIDYVLNTSNGNITQAAKKLGLHRQSLQRKLRKNIPNK
;
A
#
# COMPACT_ATOMS: atom_id res chain seq x y z
N MET A 1 12.58 -7.95 -24.19
CA MET A 1 11.16 -7.53 -24.28
C MET A 1 10.55 -7.69 -22.88
N LYS A 2 10.01 -6.62 -22.31
CA LYS A 2 9.28 -6.72 -21.04
C LYS A 2 8.00 -7.51 -21.27
N LYS A 3 7.71 -8.44 -20.36
CA LYS A 3 6.48 -9.25 -20.41
C LYS A 3 5.28 -8.33 -20.15
N THR A 4 4.28 -8.40 -21.01
CA THR A 4 3.01 -7.67 -20.80
C THR A 4 2.37 -8.21 -19.52
N VAL A 5 2.05 -7.32 -18.57
CA VAL A 5 1.33 -7.69 -17.35
C VAL A 5 -0.13 -7.92 -17.72
N LYS A 6 -0.63 -9.12 -17.47
CA LYS A 6 -2.02 -9.50 -17.71
C LYS A 6 -2.66 -10.09 -16.44
N ASN A 7 -1.93 -10.94 -15.73
CA ASN A 7 -2.38 -11.55 -14.48
C ASN A 7 -1.90 -10.70 -13.30
N LEU A 8 -2.82 -10.18 -12.51
CA LEU A 8 -2.56 -9.26 -11.42
C LEU A 8 -2.96 -9.88 -10.08
N LEU A 9 -2.04 -9.82 -9.11
CA LEU A 9 -2.33 -10.09 -7.70
C LEU A 9 -2.51 -8.76 -6.99
N LEU A 10 -3.70 -8.50 -6.46
CA LEU A 10 -4.03 -7.30 -5.67
C LEU A 10 -4.15 -7.68 -4.19
N ILE A 11 -3.37 -7.02 -3.33
CA ILE A 11 -3.45 -7.21 -1.87
C ILE A 11 -3.74 -5.85 -1.24
N GLU A 12 -4.98 -5.70 -0.71
CA GLU A 12 -5.55 -4.45 -0.19
C GLU A 12 -6.59 -4.80 0.87
N ASP A 13 -6.46 -4.31 2.10
CA ASP A 13 -7.38 -4.61 3.19
C ASP A 13 -8.67 -3.79 3.16
N ASP A 14 -8.64 -2.57 2.61
CA ASP A 14 -9.86 -1.79 2.39
C ASP A 14 -10.75 -2.48 1.35
N THR A 15 -11.86 -3.04 1.83
CA THR A 15 -12.80 -3.81 1.00
C THR A 15 -13.35 -2.98 -0.16
N ARG A 16 -13.71 -1.71 0.08
CA ARG A 16 -14.29 -0.85 -0.95
C ARG A 16 -13.26 -0.53 -2.04
N LEU A 17 -12.06 -0.14 -1.63
CA LEU A 17 -10.99 0.15 -2.58
C LEU A 17 -10.62 -1.09 -3.38
N ARG A 18 -10.48 -2.24 -2.71
CA ARG A 18 -10.16 -3.52 -3.35
C ARG A 18 -11.20 -3.91 -4.39
N GLU A 19 -12.50 -3.83 -4.06
CA GLU A 19 -13.58 -4.17 -5.00
C GLU A 19 -13.62 -3.24 -6.20
N VAL A 20 -13.48 -1.93 -5.99
CA VAL A 20 -13.43 -0.95 -7.08
C VAL A 20 -12.23 -1.20 -7.99
N LEU A 21 -11.03 -1.36 -7.42
CA LEU A 21 -9.83 -1.62 -8.21
C LEU A 21 -9.90 -2.96 -8.95
N HIS A 22 -10.46 -3.99 -8.33
CA HIS A 22 -10.67 -5.29 -8.97
C HIS A 22 -11.52 -5.14 -10.22
N GLN A 23 -12.71 -4.57 -10.10
CA GLN A 23 -13.65 -4.38 -11.20
C GLN A 23 -13.05 -3.50 -12.31
N GLU A 24 -12.51 -2.36 -11.95
CA GLU A 24 -11.94 -1.39 -12.90
C GLU A 24 -10.73 -1.93 -13.67
N LEU A 25 -9.95 -2.83 -13.06
CA LEU A 25 -8.81 -3.48 -13.72
C LEU A 25 -9.28 -4.63 -14.62
N GLU A 26 -10.33 -5.37 -14.23
CA GLU A 26 -10.94 -6.37 -15.11
C GLU A 26 -11.55 -5.74 -16.36
N GLU A 27 -12.17 -4.57 -16.24
CA GLU A 27 -12.69 -3.79 -17.39
C GLU A 27 -11.57 -3.34 -18.37
N ARG A 28 -10.31 -3.39 -17.93
CA ARG A 28 -9.09 -3.10 -18.72
C ARG A 28 -8.33 -4.36 -19.15
N ASP A 29 -9.04 -5.48 -19.23
CA ASP A 29 -8.52 -6.79 -19.67
C ASP A 29 -7.43 -7.41 -18.77
N PHE A 30 -7.31 -7.00 -17.51
CA PHE A 30 -6.50 -7.72 -16.53
C PHE A 30 -7.28 -8.89 -15.95
N VAL A 31 -6.57 -9.96 -15.62
CA VAL A 31 -7.10 -11.07 -14.82
C VAL A 31 -6.66 -10.84 -13.38
N VAL A 32 -7.59 -10.46 -12.50
CA VAL A 32 -7.28 -10.00 -11.15
C VAL A 32 -7.59 -11.08 -10.11
N GLN A 33 -6.63 -11.37 -9.26
CA GLN A 33 -6.81 -12.13 -8.03
C GLN A 33 -6.65 -11.15 -6.87
N SER A 34 -7.70 -10.89 -6.09
CA SER A 34 -7.67 -9.90 -5.03
C SER A 34 -7.89 -10.50 -3.64
N PHE A 35 -7.11 -10.04 -2.66
CA PHE A 35 -7.11 -10.53 -1.29
C PHE A 35 -7.04 -9.38 -0.29
N ALA A 36 -7.70 -9.56 0.87
CA ALA A 36 -7.67 -8.60 1.98
C ALA A 36 -6.44 -8.72 2.86
N GLU A 37 -5.74 -9.84 2.76
CA GLU A 37 -4.54 -10.19 3.51
C GLU A 37 -3.60 -11.00 2.62
N LEU A 38 -2.37 -11.25 3.08
CA LEU A 38 -1.44 -12.07 2.33
C LEU A 38 -2.01 -13.50 2.17
N PRO A 39 -2.34 -13.95 0.94
CA PRO A 39 -2.90 -15.27 0.73
C PRO A 39 -1.86 -16.39 0.89
N ASN A 40 -2.33 -17.63 0.96
CA ASN A 40 -1.44 -18.77 0.77
C ASN A 40 -0.91 -18.76 -0.67
N LEU A 41 0.37 -18.41 -0.84
CA LEU A 41 1.00 -18.19 -2.14
C LEU A 41 1.10 -19.46 -3.01
N ASP A 42 0.96 -20.66 -2.42
CA ASP A 42 0.91 -21.90 -3.18
C ASP A 42 -0.41 -22.10 -3.92
N ARG A 43 -1.44 -21.34 -3.54
CA ARG A 43 -2.78 -21.37 -4.15
C ARG A 43 -3.04 -20.18 -5.07
N VAL A 44 -2.09 -19.26 -5.20
CA VAL A 44 -2.18 -18.11 -6.10
C VAL A 44 -1.70 -18.53 -7.48
N ASN A 45 -2.50 -18.25 -8.51
CA ASN A 45 -2.03 -18.40 -9.88
C ASN A 45 -0.87 -17.43 -10.13
N PRO A 46 0.24 -17.87 -10.76
CA PRO A 46 1.41 -17.01 -10.94
C PRO A 46 1.06 -15.67 -11.59
N PRO A 47 1.24 -14.54 -10.90
CA PRO A 47 0.95 -13.22 -11.45
C PRO A 47 2.09 -12.72 -12.35
N ASP A 48 1.75 -11.83 -13.28
CA ASP A 48 2.74 -11.04 -14.01
C ASP A 48 3.04 -9.73 -13.27
N GLY A 49 2.06 -9.23 -12.50
CA GLY A 49 2.15 -8.03 -11.66
C GLY A 49 1.54 -8.23 -10.29
N ILE A 50 2.07 -7.53 -9.32
CA ILE A 50 1.58 -7.53 -7.93
C ILE A 50 1.35 -6.09 -7.52
N LEU A 51 0.11 -5.76 -7.15
CA LEU A 51 -0.28 -4.48 -6.59
C LEU A 51 -0.49 -4.68 -5.10
N LEU A 52 0.37 -4.08 -4.29
CA LEU A 52 0.46 -4.34 -2.86
C LEU A 52 0.29 -3.05 -2.05
N ASP A 53 -0.68 -3.03 -1.14
CA ASP A 53 -0.75 -1.95 -0.18
C ASP A 53 0.41 -2.01 0.82
N LEU A 54 0.93 -0.84 1.17
CA LEU A 54 1.95 -0.70 2.22
C LEU A 54 1.42 -1.16 3.59
N ARG A 55 0.11 -1.09 3.80
CA ARG A 55 -0.56 -1.52 5.03
C ARG A 55 -1.67 -2.51 4.70
N VAL A 56 -1.48 -3.74 5.14
CA VAL A 56 -2.43 -4.83 4.95
C VAL A 56 -2.90 -5.29 6.32
N GLY A 57 -4.03 -4.79 6.79
CA GLY A 57 -4.49 -5.03 8.15
C GLY A 57 -3.53 -4.48 9.20
N ASN A 58 -2.93 -5.36 9.99
CA ASN A 58 -1.91 -5.02 10.99
C ASN A 58 -0.47 -5.19 10.47
N ASP A 59 -0.32 -5.72 9.27
CA ASP A 59 0.98 -6.06 8.70
C ASP A 59 1.53 -4.92 7.85
N ASN A 60 2.87 -4.90 7.71
CA ASN A 60 3.56 -3.97 6.84
C ASN A 60 3.83 -4.65 5.49
N GLY A 61 3.25 -4.14 4.42
CA GLY A 61 3.45 -4.66 3.07
C GLY A 61 4.92 -4.73 2.64
N LEU A 62 5.81 -3.92 3.22
CA LEU A 62 7.24 -4.02 2.96
C LEU A 62 7.82 -5.41 3.31
N ASP A 63 7.28 -6.05 4.34
CA ASP A 63 7.75 -7.37 4.77
C ASP A 63 7.36 -8.47 3.76
N PHE A 64 6.30 -8.21 2.98
CA PHE A 64 5.82 -9.14 1.96
C PHE A 64 6.59 -9.08 0.65
N ILE A 65 7.24 -7.95 0.33
CA ILE A 65 7.94 -7.76 -0.95
C ILE A 65 8.95 -8.88 -1.21
N LYS A 66 9.82 -9.18 -0.25
CA LYS A 66 10.84 -10.22 -0.39
C LYS A 66 10.24 -11.61 -0.58
N LEU A 67 9.15 -11.90 0.12
CA LEU A 67 8.45 -13.17 0.01
C LEU A 67 7.79 -13.30 -1.37
N LEU A 68 7.12 -12.25 -1.84
CA LEU A 68 6.43 -12.21 -3.13
C LEU A 68 7.43 -12.27 -4.30
N THR A 69 8.53 -11.53 -4.24
CA THR A 69 9.57 -11.56 -5.28
C THR A 69 10.32 -12.89 -5.33
N ALA A 70 10.52 -13.55 -4.18
CA ALA A 70 11.12 -14.88 -4.12
C ALA A 70 10.16 -15.96 -4.68
N LYS A 71 8.87 -15.84 -4.40
CA LYS A 71 7.86 -16.80 -4.88
C LYS A 71 7.53 -16.61 -6.36
N PHE A 72 7.48 -15.37 -6.81
CA PHE A 72 7.12 -14.99 -8.18
C PHE A 72 8.23 -14.11 -8.81
N PRO A 73 9.41 -14.68 -9.12
CA PRO A 73 10.59 -13.91 -9.54
C PRO A 73 10.43 -13.16 -10.87
N GLY A 74 9.38 -13.45 -11.62
CA GLY A 74 9.05 -12.74 -12.85
C GLY A 74 7.95 -11.70 -12.72
N ALA A 75 7.36 -11.55 -11.53
CA ALA A 75 6.28 -10.61 -11.29
C ALA A 75 6.82 -9.23 -10.93
N ARG A 76 6.23 -8.20 -11.52
CA ARG A 76 6.53 -6.80 -11.23
C ARG A 76 5.76 -6.36 -10.00
N VAL A 77 6.42 -5.82 -8.98
CA VAL A 77 5.79 -5.36 -7.74
C VAL A 77 5.61 -3.86 -7.77
N VAL A 78 4.37 -3.41 -7.63
CA VAL A 78 3.99 -2.00 -7.47
C VAL A 78 3.37 -1.83 -6.09
N MET A 79 3.94 -0.93 -5.29
CA MET A 79 3.42 -0.60 -3.97
C MET A 79 2.39 0.52 -4.06
N MET A 80 1.36 0.44 -3.23
CA MET A 80 0.42 1.55 -2.98
C MET A 80 0.55 2.02 -1.53
N SER A 81 0.38 3.32 -1.29
CA SER A 81 0.35 3.84 0.08
C SER A 81 -0.48 5.10 0.18
N GLY A 82 -1.35 5.16 1.19
CA GLY A 82 -2.00 6.40 1.60
C GLY A 82 -1.02 7.38 2.23
N PHE A 83 0.13 6.90 2.67
CA PHE A 83 1.21 7.68 3.28
C PHE A 83 2.49 7.56 2.45
N GLY A 84 2.52 8.31 1.35
CA GLY A 84 3.64 8.33 0.42
C GLY A 84 4.87 9.06 0.98
N SER A 85 5.44 8.60 2.11
CA SER A 85 6.73 9.15 2.53
C SER A 85 7.82 8.73 1.54
N VAL A 86 8.73 9.65 1.22
CA VAL A 86 9.90 9.35 0.39
C VAL A 86 10.68 8.17 0.97
N ALA A 87 10.75 8.06 2.30
CA ALA A 87 11.44 6.96 2.97
C ALA A 87 10.77 5.60 2.69
N SER A 88 9.44 5.51 2.70
CA SER A 88 8.70 4.28 2.39
C SER A 88 8.87 3.89 0.92
N ALA A 89 8.81 4.86 0.01
CA ALA A 89 9.04 4.63 -1.41
C ALA A 89 10.46 4.11 -1.67
N VAL A 90 11.48 4.78 -1.15
CA VAL A 90 12.88 4.34 -1.27
C VAL A 90 13.07 2.93 -0.69
N LYS A 91 12.48 2.66 0.48
CA LYS A 91 12.59 1.34 1.12
C LYS A 91 11.93 0.25 0.30
N SER A 92 10.76 0.50 -0.26
CA SER A 92 10.08 -0.48 -1.13
C SER A 92 10.90 -0.81 -2.38
N MET A 93 11.48 0.21 -3.02
CA MET A 93 12.37 0.02 -4.18
C MET A 93 13.61 -0.79 -3.83
N GLN A 94 14.25 -0.53 -2.68
CA GLN A 94 15.39 -1.31 -2.19
C GLN A 94 15.05 -2.77 -1.91
N LEU A 95 13.78 -3.07 -1.57
CA LEU A 95 13.30 -4.42 -1.30
C LEU A 95 12.87 -5.18 -2.56
N GLY A 96 12.82 -4.52 -3.71
CA GLY A 96 12.50 -5.14 -5.00
C GLY A 96 11.17 -4.71 -5.62
N ALA A 97 10.49 -3.70 -5.08
CA ALA A 97 9.40 -3.07 -5.80
C ALA A 97 9.93 -2.31 -7.01
N GLU A 98 9.20 -2.36 -8.12
CA GLU A 98 9.57 -1.61 -9.34
C GLU A 98 8.96 -0.21 -9.38
N ASN A 99 7.84 0.00 -8.66
CA ASN A 99 7.18 1.30 -8.63
C ASN A 99 6.43 1.51 -7.30
N PHE A 100 6.09 2.77 -7.03
CA PHE A 100 5.38 3.19 -5.84
C PHE A 100 4.32 4.23 -6.20
N LEU A 101 3.08 4.01 -5.79
CA LEU A 101 1.93 4.88 -6.04
C LEU A 101 1.40 5.46 -4.72
N ALA A 102 1.24 6.77 -4.67
CA ALA A 102 0.55 7.42 -3.55
C ALA A 102 -0.97 7.33 -3.76
N LYS A 103 -1.72 6.89 -2.73
CA LYS A 103 -3.18 6.95 -2.73
C LYS A 103 -3.64 8.42 -2.59
N PRO A 104 -4.69 8.85 -3.30
CA PRO A 104 -5.63 8.06 -4.08
C PRO A 104 -5.05 7.59 -5.41
N VAL A 105 -5.19 6.29 -5.70
CA VAL A 105 -4.76 5.69 -6.96
C VAL A 105 -5.92 5.58 -7.93
N THR A 106 -5.65 5.81 -9.21
CA THR A 106 -6.59 5.55 -10.30
C THR A 106 -6.16 4.31 -11.07
N PRO A 107 -7.09 3.61 -11.73
CA PRO A 107 -6.75 2.47 -12.58
C PRO A 107 -5.72 2.82 -13.66
N ASP A 108 -5.79 4.01 -14.23
CA ASP A 108 -4.84 4.47 -15.26
C ASP A 108 -3.42 4.65 -14.69
N MET A 109 -3.27 5.14 -13.45
CA MET A 109 -1.98 5.19 -12.76
C MET A 109 -1.41 3.78 -12.57
N ILE A 110 -2.25 2.81 -12.20
CA ILE A 110 -1.85 1.42 -12.01
C ILE A 110 -1.39 0.81 -13.33
N VAL A 111 -2.17 0.99 -14.41
CA VAL A 111 -1.80 0.50 -15.75
C VAL A 111 -0.45 1.07 -16.17
N ARG A 112 -0.25 2.38 -16.05
CA ARG A 112 1.03 3.03 -16.36
C ARG A 112 2.18 2.47 -15.54
N ALA A 113 1.97 2.26 -14.23
CA ALA A 113 2.99 1.72 -13.35
C ALA A 113 3.47 0.33 -13.79
N PHE A 114 2.63 -0.45 -14.48
CA PHE A 114 2.98 -1.75 -15.04
C PHE A 114 3.44 -1.73 -16.50
N THR A 115 3.16 -0.68 -17.27
CA THR A 115 3.48 -0.60 -18.71
C THR A 115 4.68 0.28 -19.02
N GLU A 116 4.89 1.36 -18.26
CA GLU A 116 5.93 2.34 -18.51
C GLU A 116 7.23 2.04 -17.75
N GLU A 117 8.37 2.44 -18.30
CA GLU A 117 9.64 2.45 -17.58
C GLU A 117 9.61 3.59 -16.58
N GLN A 118 9.87 3.24 -15.31
CA GLN A 118 10.06 4.14 -14.15
C GLN A 118 9.84 5.62 -14.44
N VAL A 119 8.59 6.06 -14.39
CA VAL A 119 8.34 7.49 -14.20
C VAL A 119 8.36 7.71 -12.70
N SER A 120 9.50 8.15 -12.21
CA SER A 120 9.61 8.77 -10.90
C SER A 120 8.88 10.11 -10.95
N GLU A 121 7.56 10.07 -11.08
CA GLU A 121 6.75 11.23 -10.77
C GLU A 121 6.58 11.25 -9.26
N ALA A 122 7.45 12.02 -8.61
CA ALA A 122 7.09 12.59 -7.33
C ALA A 122 5.69 13.22 -7.50
N PRO A 123 4.75 13.01 -6.56
CA PRO A 123 3.39 13.49 -6.71
C PRO A 123 3.40 14.99 -7.01
N LYS A 124 2.98 15.36 -8.23
CA LYS A 124 2.91 16.75 -8.70
C LYS A 124 1.65 17.47 -8.27
N ASP A 125 0.86 16.88 -7.39
CA ASP A 125 -0.35 17.55 -6.91
C ASP A 125 -0.46 17.41 -5.39
N GLU A 126 0.04 18.43 -4.70
CA GLU A 126 -0.22 18.70 -3.29
C GLU A 126 -1.66 19.20 -3.07
N SER A 127 -2.61 18.84 -3.94
CA SER A 127 -3.98 19.22 -3.78
C SER A 127 -4.62 18.46 -2.60
N GLU A 128 -4.55 19.10 -1.44
CA GLU A 128 -5.44 18.90 -0.30
C GLU A 128 -5.41 17.53 0.41
N ILE A 129 -4.24 17.01 0.69
CA ILE A 129 -4.14 16.10 1.82
C ILE A 129 -4.30 16.96 3.07
N SER A 130 -5.47 16.94 3.70
CA SER A 130 -5.68 17.74 4.90
C SER A 130 -4.64 17.38 5.96
N LEU A 131 -4.12 18.41 6.68
CA LEU A 131 -3.15 18.22 7.76
C LEU A 131 -3.61 17.17 8.77
N ALA A 132 -4.94 17.08 9.00
CA ALA A 132 -5.56 16.09 9.86
C ALA A 132 -5.40 14.65 9.34
N ARG A 133 -5.43 14.45 8.02
CA ARG A 133 -5.21 13.14 7.40
C ARG A 133 -3.75 12.72 7.50
N MET A 134 -2.82 13.64 7.21
CA MET A 134 -1.38 13.40 7.37
C MET A 134 -1.03 13.07 8.83
N GLU A 135 -1.58 13.83 9.77
CA GLU A 135 -1.38 13.59 11.22
C GLU A 135 -1.87 12.20 11.62
N ARG A 136 -3.05 11.79 11.14
CA ARG A 136 -3.64 10.49 11.44
C ARG A 136 -2.77 9.35 10.90
N GLU A 137 -2.39 9.42 9.65
CA GLU A 137 -1.58 8.40 9.00
C GLU A 137 -0.21 8.26 9.68
N TYR A 138 0.41 9.38 10.10
CA TYR A 138 1.65 9.36 10.84
C TYR A 138 1.49 8.74 12.23
N ILE A 139 0.40 9.04 12.94
CA ILE A 139 0.07 8.42 14.23
C ILE A 139 -0.09 6.90 14.06
N ASP A 140 -0.81 6.47 13.06
CA ASP A 140 -1.04 5.06 12.76
C ASP A 140 0.26 4.34 12.40
N TYR A 141 1.13 4.97 11.60
CA TYR A 141 2.46 4.46 11.29
C TYR A 141 3.30 4.23 12.55
N VAL A 142 3.36 5.24 13.46
CA VAL A 142 4.14 5.14 14.69
C VAL A 142 3.55 4.12 15.65
N LEU A 143 2.22 3.96 15.71
CA LEU A 143 1.57 2.91 16.51
C LEU A 143 1.96 1.51 16.03
N ASN A 144 1.94 1.28 14.74
CA ASN A 144 2.29 -0.01 14.16
C ASN A 144 3.78 -0.34 14.37
N THR A 145 4.67 0.62 14.13
CA THR A 145 6.11 0.45 14.39
C THR A 145 6.44 0.33 15.89
N SER A 146 5.45 0.56 16.74
CA SER A 146 5.52 0.36 18.21
C SER A 146 4.70 -0.87 18.66
N ASN A 147 4.34 -1.78 17.74
CA ASN A 147 3.54 -2.98 18.02
C ASN A 147 2.24 -2.68 18.78
N GLY A 148 1.56 -1.57 18.47
CA GLY A 148 0.35 -1.13 19.14
C GLY A 148 0.58 -0.56 20.55
N ASN A 149 1.82 -0.44 21.01
CA ASN A 149 2.13 0.11 22.33
C ASN A 149 1.95 1.62 22.34
N ILE A 150 0.79 2.08 22.85
CA ILE A 150 0.40 3.49 22.90
C ILE A 150 1.42 4.35 23.67
N THR A 151 2.04 3.81 24.72
CA THR A 151 3.02 4.56 25.53
C THR A 151 4.31 4.81 24.74
N GLN A 152 4.80 3.80 24.03
CA GLN A 152 5.98 3.94 23.17
C GLN A 152 5.69 4.83 21.96
N ALA A 153 4.52 4.66 21.35
CA ALA A 153 4.09 5.49 20.23
C ALA A 153 3.97 6.97 20.62
N ALA A 154 3.35 7.26 21.78
CA ALA A 154 3.26 8.61 22.31
C ALA A 154 4.64 9.24 22.53
N LYS A 155 5.59 8.49 23.09
CA LYS A 155 6.97 8.95 23.28
C LYS A 155 7.65 9.28 21.93
N LYS A 156 7.51 8.43 20.92
CA LYS A 156 8.06 8.65 19.57
C LYS A 156 7.43 9.86 18.88
N LEU A 157 6.14 10.11 19.12
CA LEU A 157 5.39 11.25 18.57
C LEU A 157 5.60 12.56 19.34
N GLY A 158 6.33 12.54 20.46
CA GLY A 158 6.44 13.72 21.34
C GLY A 158 5.13 14.11 22.01
N LEU A 159 4.20 13.17 22.16
CA LEU A 159 2.88 13.40 22.75
C LEU A 159 2.75 12.74 24.13
N HIS A 160 1.86 13.29 24.98
CA HIS A 160 1.41 12.58 26.16
C HIS A 160 0.51 11.41 25.78
N ARG A 161 0.61 10.28 26.49
CA ARG A 161 -0.22 9.09 26.25
C ARG A 161 -1.72 9.40 26.15
N GLN A 162 -2.23 10.24 27.05
CA GLN A 162 -3.65 10.65 27.06
C GLN A 162 -4.04 11.45 25.80
N SER A 163 -3.14 12.30 25.31
CA SER A 163 -3.35 13.07 24.08
C SER A 163 -3.43 12.17 22.87
N LEU A 164 -2.57 11.16 22.78
CA LEU A 164 -2.62 10.16 21.71
C LEU A 164 -3.91 9.34 21.80
N GLN A 165 -4.29 8.86 22.99
CA GLN A 165 -5.56 8.12 23.16
C GLN A 165 -6.78 8.95 22.75
N ARG A 166 -6.81 10.25 23.08
CA ARG A 166 -7.91 11.16 22.68
C ARG A 166 -7.97 11.31 21.14
N LYS A 167 -6.82 11.45 20.48
CA LYS A 167 -6.74 11.53 19.03
C LYS A 167 -7.26 10.24 18.36
N LEU A 168 -6.91 9.09 18.89
CA LEU A 168 -7.37 7.80 18.40
C LEU A 168 -8.88 7.61 18.55
N ARG A 169 -9.46 8.02 19.69
CA ARG A 169 -10.92 7.95 19.94
C ARG A 169 -11.73 8.88 19.06
N LYS A 170 -11.24 10.09 18.77
CA LYS A 170 -11.94 11.07 17.93
C LYS A 170 -12.12 10.61 16.47
N ASN A 171 -11.41 9.57 16.07
CA ASN A 171 -11.33 9.08 14.71
C ASN A 171 -12.06 7.74 14.48
N ILE A 172 -12.86 7.26 15.44
CA ILE A 172 -13.77 6.12 15.22
C ILE A 172 -15.02 6.70 14.53
N PRO A 173 -15.36 6.27 13.30
CA PRO A 173 -16.61 6.67 12.69
C PRO A 173 -17.76 6.19 13.59
N ASN A 174 -18.62 7.09 14.00
CA ASN A 174 -19.88 6.70 14.62
C ASN A 174 -20.63 5.81 13.63
N LYS A 175 -21.00 4.59 14.12
CA LYS A 175 -21.89 3.68 13.40
C LYS A 175 -23.24 4.33 13.16
#